data_14e5160b9e7b1ed7b7b33906387245ba
#
_entry.id   14e5160b9e7b1ed7b7b33906387245ba
#
_cell.length_a   1.000
_cell.length_b   1.000
_cell.length_c   1.000
_cell.angle_alpha   90.00
_cell.angle_beta   90.00
_cell.angle_gamma   90.00
#
_symmetry.space_group_name_H-M   'P 1'
#
loop_
_entity.id
_entity.type
_entity.pdbx_description
1 polymer ?
#
loop_
_entity_poly.entity_id
_entity_poly.type
_entity_poly.pdbx_seq_one_letter_code
_entity_poly.pdbx_strand_id
1 'polypeptide(L)'
;ISVDPHKFGYAPKGSSVILWKSKEIKHCQYFIASDWCGGIYASCSLPGSRVGSQIATTWGILIHNGLDYYQSMATRLMEATIKLKTEIKAIDSFEVMGDPMVNVVAFKSNKYSVSTIVDAFEKQKWNLNILQNPICLHICITPKNIDSLNEFVDILKNIKTTKESKKDNLVAIYGLAAKIP
;
A
#
# COMPACT_ATOMS: atom_id res chain seq x y z
N ILE A 1 1.57 5.53 -16.51
CA ILE A 1 1.27 5.46 -15.08
C ILE A 1 0.09 4.51 -14.89
N SER A 2 0.25 3.51 -14.01
CA SER A 2 -0.85 2.63 -13.60
C SER A 2 -1.47 3.15 -12.30
N VAL A 3 -2.79 3.26 -12.27
CA VAL A 3 -3.53 3.79 -11.13
C VAL A 3 -4.60 2.79 -10.72
N ASP A 4 -4.65 2.50 -9.43
CA ASP A 4 -5.64 1.63 -8.80
C ASP A 4 -6.72 2.46 -8.09
N PRO A 5 -7.87 2.73 -8.73
CA PRO A 5 -8.94 3.49 -8.08
C PRO A 5 -9.47 2.87 -6.80
N HIS A 6 -9.35 1.54 -6.63
CA HIS A 6 -9.76 0.83 -5.43
C HIS A 6 -8.83 1.02 -4.22
N LYS A 7 -7.73 1.78 -4.38
CA LYS A 7 -6.85 2.19 -3.26
C LYS A 7 -7.29 3.57 -2.78
N PHE A 8 -6.52 4.61 -3.07
CA PHE A 8 -6.84 5.97 -2.63
C PHE A 8 -7.90 6.70 -3.47
N GLY A 9 -8.44 6.05 -4.51
CA GLY A 9 -9.66 6.49 -5.17
C GLY A 9 -10.94 6.04 -4.46
N TYR A 10 -10.83 5.18 -3.43
CA TYR A 10 -11.92 4.62 -2.61
C TYR A 10 -13.01 3.89 -3.41
N ALA A 11 -12.72 3.52 -4.65
CA ALA A 11 -13.63 2.75 -5.51
C ALA A 11 -13.60 1.24 -5.18
N PRO A 12 -14.63 0.48 -5.55
CA PRO A 12 -14.60 -0.99 -5.49
C PRO A 12 -13.47 -1.58 -6.36
N LYS A 13 -13.01 -2.78 -5.99
CA LYS A 13 -12.05 -3.55 -6.80
C LYS A 13 -12.64 -3.93 -8.15
N GLY A 14 -11.78 -4.12 -9.14
CA GLY A 14 -12.13 -4.64 -10.46
C GLY A 14 -11.90 -3.69 -11.61
N SER A 15 -11.44 -2.46 -11.34
CA SER A 15 -10.97 -1.52 -12.35
C SER A 15 -9.56 -1.04 -12.05
N SER A 16 -8.80 -0.74 -13.10
CA SER A 16 -7.56 0.02 -13.03
C SER A 16 -7.49 0.99 -14.21
N VAL A 17 -6.70 2.05 -14.07
CA VAL A 17 -6.53 3.08 -15.09
C VAL A 17 -5.07 3.13 -15.50
N ILE A 18 -4.83 3.20 -16.80
CA ILE A 18 -3.51 3.44 -17.36
C ILE A 18 -3.51 4.82 -18.01
N LEU A 19 -2.57 5.66 -17.60
CA LEU A 19 -2.34 6.98 -18.17
C LEU A 19 -1.10 6.93 -19.05
N TRP A 20 -1.24 7.38 -20.29
CA TRP A 20 -0.18 7.40 -21.29
C TRP A 20 0.33 8.82 -21.49
N LYS A 21 1.64 8.97 -21.61
CA LYS A 21 2.27 10.27 -21.85
C LYS A 21 1.93 10.85 -23.23
N SER A 22 1.75 9.98 -24.22
CA SER A 22 1.44 10.38 -25.60
C SER A 22 0.55 9.36 -26.30
N LYS A 23 -0.03 9.77 -27.45
CA LYS A 23 -0.84 8.89 -28.29
C LYS A 23 0.00 7.77 -28.93
N GLU A 24 1.25 8.07 -29.30
CA GLU A 24 2.18 7.12 -29.90
C GLU A 24 2.46 5.96 -28.94
N ILE A 25 2.74 6.27 -27.67
CA ILE A 25 2.94 5.24 -26.63
C ILE A 25 1.64 4.46 -26.38
N LYS A 26 0.48 5.14 -26.37
CA LYS A 26 -0.82 4.48 -26.23
C LYS A 26 -1.10 3.48 -27.36
N HIS A 27 -0.65 3.76 -28.59
CA HIS A 27 -0.83 2.85 -29.73
C HIS A 27 -0.16 1.49 -29.50
N CYS A 28 0.93 1.43 -28.74
CA CYS A 28 1.58 0.15 -28.41
C CYS A 28 0.70 -0.79 -27.56
N GLN A 29 -0.39 -0.30 -26.99
CA GLN A 29 -1.35 -1.12 -26.25
C GLN A 29 -2.28 -1.91 -27.18
N TYR A 30 -2.52 -1.41 -28.40
CA TYR A 30 -3.47 -2.02 -29.31
C TYR A 30 -2.85 -3.23 -30.02
N PHE A 31 -3.60 -4.31 -30.05
CA PHE A 31 -3.29 -5.49 -30.85
C PHE A 31 -4.17 -5.49 -32.10
N ILE A 32 -3.55 -5.69 -33.26
CA ILE A 32 -4.25 -5.79 -34.53
C ILE A 32 -3.69 -7.01 -35.28
N ALA A 33 -4.59 -7.90 -35.67
CA ALA A 33 -4.30 -9.02 -36.58
C ALA A 33 -5.06 -8.81 -37.88
N SER A 34 -4.34 -8.59 -38.97
CA SER A 34 -4.91 -8.36 -40.32
C SER A 34 -4.97 -9.63 -41.19
N ASP A 35 -4.26 -10.66 -40.79
CA ASP A 35 -4.06 -11.94 -41.48
C ASP A 35 -4.86 -13.11 -40.93
N TRP A 36 -5.72 -12.85 -39.91
CA TRP A 36 -6.60 -13.87 -39.36
C TRP A 36 -7.73 -14.22 -40.37
N CYS A 37 -8.00 -15.53 -40.51
CA CYS A 37 -9.02 -16.04 -41.46
C CYS A 37 -10.45 -15.52 -41.20
N GLY A 38 -10.77 -15.05 -39.99
CA GLY A 38 -12.05 -14.41 -39.65
C GLY A 38 -12.14 -12.92 -40.00
N GLY A 39 -11.11 -12.35 -40.64
CA GLY A 39 -11.02 -10.93 -41.00
C GLY A 39 -10.11 -10.12 -40.06
N ILE A 40 -10.23 -8.82 -40.07
CA ILE A 40 -9.42 -7.95 -39.20
C ILE A 40 -9.91 -8.08 -37.75
N TYR A 41 -9.01 -8.45 -36.84
CA TYR A 41 -9.25 -8.44 -35.42
C TYR A 41 -8.47 -7.31 -34.75
N ALA A 42 -9.14 -6.50 -33.95
CA ALA A 42 -8.51 -5.44 -33.17
C ALA A 42 -8.97 -5.49 -31.69
N SER A 43 -8.02 -5.33 -30.77
CA SER A 43 -8.29 -5.27 -29.34
C SER A 43 -7.50 -4.13 -28.71
N CYS A 44 -8.14 -3.35 -27.85
CA CYS A 44 -7.50 -2.26 -27.11
C CYS A 44 -6.93 -2.72 -25.74
N SER A 45 -7.14 -3.96 -25.36
CA SER A 45 -6.64 -4.50 -24.07
C SER A 45 -6.59 -6.02 -24.10
N LEU A 46 -5.66 -6.60 -23.32
CA LEU A 46 -5.52 -8.05 -23.21
C LEU A 46 -6.79 -8.78 -22.73
N PRO A 47 -7.54 -8.29 -21.72
CA PRO A 47 -8.74 -8.99 -21.22
C PRO A 47 -9.96 -8.97 -22.17
N GLY A 48 -9.96 -8.17 -23.23
CA GLY A 48 -11.13 -8.00 -24.10
C GLY A 48 -12.29 -7.27 -23.40
N SER A 49 -13.49 -7.84 -23.42
CA SER A 49 -14.70 -7.25 -22.82
C SER A 49 -14.60 -7.14 -21.29
N ARG A 50 -15.17 -6.07 -20.74
CA ARG A 50 -15.17 -5.80 -19.29
C ARG A 50 -16.57 -5.45 -18.82
N VAL A 51 -16.79 -5.70 -17.51
CA VAL A 51 -18.07 -5.38 -16.85
C VAL A 51 -18.18 -3.86 -16.66
N GLY A 52 -19.17 -3.23 -17.30
CA GLY A 52 -19.36 -1.78 -17.25
C GLY A 52 -19.72 -1.24 -15.87
N SER A 53 -20.31 -2.05 -14.98
CA SER A 53 -20.67 -1.64 -13.62
C SER A 53 -19.45 -1.19 -12.78
N GLN A 54 -18.29 -1.80 -12.97
CA GLN A 54 -17.06 -1.41 -12.26
C GLN A 54 -16.54 -0.04 -12.71
N ILE A 55 -16.68 0.26 -13.99
CA ILE A 55 -16.33 1.56 -14.57
C ILE A 55 -17.30 2.63 -14.06
N ALA A 56 -18.59 2.35 -14.11
CA ALA A 56 -19.64 3.24 -13.63
C ALA A 56 -19.52 3.55 -12.13
N THR A 57 -19.23 2.53 -11.30
CA THR A 57 -19.05 2.71 -9.86
C THR A 57 -17.80 3.54 -9.55
N THR A 58 -16.70 3.30 -10.27
CA THR A 58 -15.48 4.10 -10.12
C THR A 58 -15.75 5.56 -10.46
N TRP A 59 -16.41 5.82 -11.58
CA TRP A 59 -16.81 7.15 -11.99
C TRP A 59 -17.72 7.80 -10.95
N GLY A 60 -18.75 7.07 -10.46
CA GLY A 60 -19.69 7.56 -9.46
C GLY A 60 -19.00 7.98 -8.15
N ILE A 61 -18.04 7.19 -7.66
CA ILE A 61 -17.27 7.54 -6.46
C ILE A 61 -16.41 8.78 -6.68
N LEU A 62 -15.74 8.88 -7.83
CA LEU A 62 -14.90 10.05 -8.14
C LEU A 62 -15.72 11.34 -8.19
N ILE A 63 -16.92 11.30 -8.80
CA ILE A 63 -17.83 12.46 -8.86
C ILE A 63 -18.43 12.76 -7.49
N HIS A 64 -18.86 11.73 -6.75
CA HIS A 64 -19.46 11.90 -5.41
C HIS A 64 -18.50 12.58 -4.43
N ASN A 65 -17.25 12.13 -4.39
CA ASN A 65 -16.25 12.68 -3.50
C ASN A 65 -15.78 14.07 -3.95
N GLY A 66 -15.56 14.27 -5.25
CA GLY A 66 -15.04 15.51 -5.80
C GLY A 66 -13.58 15.77 -5.44
N LEU A 67 -13.00 16.79 -6.05
CA LEU A 67 -11.58 17.12 -5.91
C LEU A 67 -11.23 17.57 -4.47
N ASP A 68 -12.09 18.39 -3.86
CA ASP A 68 -11.85 18.96 -2.53
C ASP A 68 -11.73 17.87 -1.46
N TYR A 69 -12.56 16.83 -1.55
CA TYR A 69 -12.46 15.68 -0.66
C TYR A 69 -11.11 14.97 -0.78
N TYR A 70 -10.68 14.69 -2.02
CA TYR A 70 -9.40 14.00 -2.24
C TYR A 70 -8.21 14.85 -1.78
N GLN A 71 -8.24 16.15 -2.02
CA GLN A 71 -7.19 17.06 -1.58
C GLN A 71 -7.14 17.16 -0.06
N SER A 72 -8.27 17.36 0.61
CA SER A 72 -8.32 17.45 2.08
C SER A 72 -7.87 16.15 2.74
N MET A 73 -8.28 15.00 2.18
CA MET A 73 -7.86 13.69 2.71
C MET A 73 -6.36 13.44 2.48
N ALA A 74 -5.84 13.79 1.31
CA ALA A 74 -4.40 13.67 1.04
C ALA A 74 -3.58 14.54 1.99
N THR A 75 -3.98 15.79 2.23
CA THR A 75 -3.33 16.69 3.19
C THR A 75 -3.34 16.09 4.59
N ARG A 76 -4.48 15.64 5.08
CA ARG A 76 -4.62 15.02 6.40
C ARG A 76 -3.73 13.78 6.55
N LEU A 77 -3.67 12.91 5.54
CA LEU A 77 -2.81 11.72 5.55
C LEU A 77 -1.33 12.10 5.55
N MET A 78 -0.93 13.13 4.81
CA MET A 78 0.46 13.57 4.76
C MET A 78 0.91 14.24 6.05
N GLU A 79 0.08 15.07 6.67
CA GLU A 79 0.36 15.65 7.99
C GLU A 79 0.56 14.56 9.05
N ALA A 80 -0.34 13.57 9.08
CA ALA A 80 -0.22 12.43 9.97
C ALA A 80 1.04 11.59 9.69
N THR A 81 1.44 11.45 8.43
CA THR A 81 2.66 10.75 8.02
C THR A 81 3.91 11.46 8.52
N ILE A 82 3.98 12.78 8.35
CA ILE A 82 5.10 13.60 8.81
C ILE A 82 5.21 13.51 10.34
N LYS A 83 4.08 13.64 11.04
CA LYS A 83 4.03 13.50 12.50
C LYS A 83 4.54 12.13 12.94
N LEU A 84 4.03 11.05 12.36
CA LEU A 84 4.44 9.68 12.70
C LEU A 84 5.93 9.44 12.45
N LYS A 85 6.46 9.90 11.32
CA LYS A 85 7.91 9.82 11.02
C LYS A 85 8.74 10.51 12.09
N THR A 86 8.31 11.69 12.53
CA THR A 86 9.00 12.48 13.57
C THR A 86 8.96 11.76 14.91
N GLU A 87 7.81 11.22 15.28
CA GLU A 87 7.63 10.52 16.55
C GLU A 87 8.41 9.19 16.60
N ILE A 88 8.45 8.42 15.50
CA ILE A 88 9.28 7.20 15.43
C ILE A 88 10.76 7.56 15.56
N LYS A 89 11.25 8.60 14.85
CA LYS A 89 12.64 9.05 14.92
C LYS A 89 13.04 9.58 16.31
N ALA A 90 12.10 10.04 17.11
CA ALA A 90 12.33 10.50 18.48
C ALA A 90 12.50 9.33 19.49
N ILE A 91 12.29 8.09 19.08
CA ILE A 91 12.49 6.91 19.93
C ILE A 91 13.83 6.29 19.56
N ASP A 92 14.82 6.39 20.42
CA ASP A 92 16.23 5.97 20.16
C ASP A 92 16.38 4.53 19.64
N SER A 93 15.45 3.65 19.99
CA SER A 93 15.46 2.25 19.56
C SER A 93 14.85 2.00 18.20
N PHE A 94 14.34 3.01 17.50
CA PHE A 94 13.69 2.88 16.20
C PHE A 94 14.27 3.82 15.14
N GLU A 95 14.19 3.38 13.90
CA GLU A 95 14.67 4.11 12.74
C GLU A 95 13.64 4.01 11.60
N VAL A 96 13.31 5.14 10.98
CA VAL A 96 12.51 5.18 9.75
C VAL A 96 13.39 4.79 8.57
N MET A 97 12.92 3.85 7.76
CA MET A 97 13.65 3.37 6.58
C MET A 97 13.46 4.30 5.40
N GLY A 98 14.56 4.83 4.89
CA GLY A 98 14.55 5.77 3.77
C GLY A 98 13.88 7.11 4.13
N ASP A 99 13.37 7.79 3.10
CA ASP A 99 12.56 9.01 3.27
C ASP A 99 11.22 8.86 2.52
N PRO A 100 10.23 8.22 3.13
CA PRO A 100 8.94 8.01 2.49
C PRO A 100 8.24 9.34 2.19
N MET A 101 7.87 9.51 0.92
CA MET A 101 7.18 10.71 0.41
C MET A 101 5.66 10.59 0.48
N VAL A 102 5.14 9.39 0.79
CA VAL A 102 3.70 9.11 0.88
C VAL A 102 3.40 8.40 2.20
N ASN A 103 2.15 8.12 2.45
CA ASN A 103 1.59 7.58 3.69
C ASN A 103 1.92 6.10 3.99
N VAL A 104 3.00 5.57 3.43
CA VAL A 104 3.56 4.26 3.79
C VAL A 104 4.91 4.48 4.47
N VAL A 105 4.99 4.14 5.75
CA VAL A 105 6.19 4.35 6.57
C VAL A 105 6.76 3.00 6.98
N ALA A 106 7.95 2.69 6.48
CA ALA A 106 8.73 1.54 6.91
C ALA A 106 9.68 1.94 8.04
N PHE A 107 9.83 1.06 9.02
CA PHE A 107 10.68 1.30 10.18
C PHE A 107 11.28 -0.01 10.69
N LYS A 108 12.42 0.10 11.35
CA LYS A 108 13.09 -1.03 12.02
C LYS A 108 13.51 -0.63 13.43
N SER A 109 13.90 -1.62 14.22
CA SER A 109 14.51 -1.40 15.54
C SER A 109 15.94 -1.91 15.53
N ASN A 110 16.81 -1.20 16.25
CA ASN A 110 18.16 -1.65 16.56
C ASN A 110 18.24 -2.41 17.90
N LYS A 111 17.13 -2.47 18.64
CA LYS A 111 17.05 -3.06 20.00
C LYS A 111 16.10 -4.25 20.07
N TYR A 112 15.01 -4.23 19.35
CA TYR A 112 13.95 -5.24 19.42
C TYR A 112 13.91 -6.06 18.14
N SER A 113 13.68 -7.37 18.26
CA SER A 113 13.39 -8.20 17.08
C SER A 113 12.03 -7.86 16.48
N VAL A 114 11.85 -8.13 15.19
CA VAL A 114 10.57 -7.91 14.51
C VAL A 114 9.44 -8.70 15.19
N SER A 115 9.71 -9.94 15.62
CA SER A 115 8.74 -10.76 16.36
C SER A 115 8.29 -10.10 17.67
N THR A 116 9.24 -9.54 18.45
CA THR A 116 8.90 -8.83 19.70
C THR A 116 8.00 -7.63 19.45
N ILE A 117 8.25 -6.89 18.35
CA ILE A 117 7.43 -5.74 18.00
C ILE A 117 6.03 -6.20 17.57
N VAL A 118 5.95 -7.19 16.68
CA VAL A 118 4.67 -7.76 16.21
C VAL A 118 3.83 -8.26 17.39
N ASP A 119 4.41 -9.03 18.30
CA ASP A 119 3.72 -9.54 19.50
C ASP A 119 3.15 -8.40 20.38
N ALA A 120 3.88 -7.28 20.50
CA ALA A 120 3.42 -6.12 21.25
C ALA A 120 2.20 -5.45 20.57
N PHE A 121 2.22 -5.35 19.26
CA PHE A 121 1.14 -4.78 18.47
C PHE A 121 -0.10 -5.68 18.40
N GLU A 122 0.08 -7.00 18.24
CA GLU A 122 -1.02 -7.97 18.21
C GLU A 122 -1.82 -7.98 19.53
N LYS A 123 -1.17 -7.82 20.68
CA LYS A 123 -1.83 -7.68 21.98
C LYS A 123 -2.79 -6.50 22.05
N GLN A 124 -2.54 -5.47 21.25
CA GLN A 124 -3.39 -4.27 21.10
C GLN A 124 -4.27 -4.33 19.84
N LYS A 125 -4.40 -5.53 19.22
CA LYS A 125 -5.21 -5.78 18.02
C LYS A 125 -4.74 -5.02 16.76
N TRP A 126 -3.47 -4.62 16.72
CA TRP A 126 -2.84 -4.11 15.53
C TRP A 126 -2.19 -5.25 14.74
N ASN A 127 -2.36 -5.21 13.42
CA ASN A 127 -1.69 -6.14 12.50
C ASN A 127 -0.67 -5.36 11.68
N LEU A 128 0.62 -5.64 11.86
CA LEU A 128 1.71 -5.02 11.13
C LEU A 128 2.18 -5.90 9.98
N ASN A 129 2.55 -5.27 8.88
CA ASN A 129 3.13 -5.97 7.76
C ASN A 129 4.65 -6.04 7.90
N ILE A 130 5.18 -7.25 7.75
CA ILE A 130 6.62 -7.53 7.81
C ILE A 130 7.18 -7.43 6.39
N LEU A 131 8.31 -6.75 6.26
CA LEU A 131 9.12 -6.68 5.05
C LEU A 131 10.38 -7.53 5.21
N GLN A 132 11.00 -7.89 4.09
CA GLN A 132 12.24 -8.64 4.04
C GLN A 132 13.24 -7.95 3.09
N ASN A 133 14.54 -8.12 3.37
CA ASN A 133 15.64 -7.55 2.60
C ASN A 133 15.66 -6.00 2.51
N PRO A 134 15.83 -5.28 3.65
CA PRO A 134 16.06 -5.79 5.01
C PRO A 134 14.78 -6.17 5.74
N ILE A 135 14.90 -6.99 6.78
CA ILE A 135 13.78 -7.32 7.66
C ILE A 135 13.40 -6.06 8.44
N CYS A 136 12.16 -5.61 8.26
CA CYS A 136 11.61 -4.44 8.92
C CYS A 136 10.06 -4.51 8.92
N LEU A 137 9.42 -3.49 9.44
CA LEU A 137 7.96 -3.38 9.51
C LEU A 137 7.49 -2.16 8.74
N HIS A 138 6.26 -2.17 8.27
CA HIS A 138 5.65 -0.96 7.72
C HIS A 138 4.20 -0.80 8.14
N ILE A 139 3.78 0.45 8.18
CA ILE A 139 2.40 0.86 8.31
C ILE A 139 1.98 1.68 7.10
N CYS A 140 0.79 1.40 6.58
CA CYS A 140 0.11 2.27 5.63
C CYS A 140 -0.92 3.10 6.39
N ILE A 141 -0.75 4.42 6.41
CA ILE A 141 -1.68 5.34 7.07
C ILE A 141 -2.90 5.51 6.17
N THR A 142 -4.07 5.31 6.72
CA THR A 142 -5.34 5.33 6.01
C THR A 142 -6.36 6.14 6.81
N PRO A 143 -7.49 6.55 6.21
CA PRO A 143 -8.56 7.20 6.97
C PRO A 143 -9.10 6.38 8.15
N LYS A 144 -8.88 5.06 8.15
CA LYS A 144 -9.35 4.17 9.22
C LYS A 144 -8.45 4.15 10.45
N ASN A 145 -7.14 4.35 10.27
CA ASN A 145 -6.18 4.23 11.37
C ASN A 145 -5.50 5.56 11.75
N ILE A 146 -5.77 6.62 11.01
CA ILE A 146 -5.12 7.93 11.24
C ILE A 146 -5.35 8.45 12.66
N ASP A 147 -6.53 8.26 13.22
CA ASP A 147 -6.88 8.76 14.55
C ASP A 147 -6.30 7.89 15.68
N SER A 148 -5.80 6.69 15.36
CA SER A 148 -5.16 5.76 16.29
C SER A 148 -3.62 5.80 16.26
N LEU A 149 -3.01 6.73 15.53
CA LEU A 149 -1.55 6.79 15.42
C LEU A 149 -0.84 7.16 16.73
N ASN A 150 -1.50 7.87 17.64
CA ASN A 150 -0.94 8.13 18.97
C ASN A 150 -0.80 6.82 19.75
N GLU A 151 -1.82 5.95 19.73
CA GLU A 151 -1.75 4.61 20.31
C GLU A 151 -0.61 3.78 19.69
N PHE A 152 -0.45 3.85 18.38
CA PHE A 152 0.65 3.19 17.66
C PHE A 152 2.02 3.60 18.23
N VAL A 153 2.24 4.89 18.43
CA VAL A 153 3.50 5.43 18.99
C VAL A 153 3.66 5.03 20.45
N ASP A 154 2.59 5.02 21.23
CA ASP A 154 2.63 4.61 22.63
C ASP A 154 2.99 3.12 22.77
N ILE A 155 2.52 2.25 21.85
CA ILE A 155 2.95 0.85 21.80
C ILE A 155 4.46 0.78 21.56
N LEU A 156 5.02 1.53 20.60
CA LEU A 156 6.45 1.54 20.31
C LEU A 156 7.28 1.98 21.53
N LYS A 157 6.83 3.02 22.24
CA LYS A 157 7.51 3.53 23.44
C LYS A 157 7.51 2.54 24.62
N ASN A 158 6.48 1.71 24.71
CA ASN A 158 6.24 0.82 25.85
C ASN A 158 6.60 -0.65 25.60
N ILE A 159 7.29 -0.96 24.51
CA ILE A 159 7.73 -2.34 24.23
C ILE A 159 8.66 -2.82 25.34
N LYS A 160 8.25 -3.91 26.01
CA LYS A 160 9.07 -4.60 27.01
C LYS A 160 9.73 -5.81 26.35
N THR A 161 11.02 -6.00 26.59
CA THR A 161 11.74 -7.19 26.16
C THR A 161 11.16 -8.40 26.91
N THR A 162 10.39 -9.22 26.24
CA THR A 162 10.04 -10.55 26.75
C THR A 162 11.25 -11.47 26.54
N LYS A 163 11.71 -12.13 27.60
CA LYS A 163 12.75 -13.19 27.51
C LYS A 163 12.16 -14.33 26.67
N GLU A 164 12.69 -14.55 25.50
CA GLU A 164 12.39 -15.54 24.49
C GLU A 164 11.80 -14.92 23.21
N SER A 165 12.70 -14.34 22.41
CA SER A 165 12.38 -14.14 21.00
C SER A 165 12.44 -15.51 20.32
N LYS A 166 11.31 -16.03 19.86
CA LYS A 166 11.32 -17.03 18.81
C LYS A 166 12.14 -16.45 17.66
N LYS A 167 13.14 -17.21 17.18
CA LYS A 167 14.00 -16.80 16.04
C LYS A 167 13.13 -16.16 14.95
N ASP A 168 13.63 -15.08 14.35
CA ASP A 168 13.01 -14.32 13.24
C ASP A 168 12.75 -15.20 12.00
N ASN A 169 11.89 -16.19 12.13
CA ASN A 169 11.42 -17.05 11.04
C ASN A 169 10.05 -16.58 10.51
N LEU A 170 9.66 -15.34 10.83
CA LEU A 170 8.46 -14.73 10.25
C LEU A 170 8.76 -14.35 8.80
N VAL A 171 8.42 -15.25 7.91
CA VAL A 171 8.47 -15.00 6.46
C VAL A 171 7.28 -14.12 6.13
N ALA A 172 7.53 -12.95 5.51
CA ALA A 172 6.46 -12.10 4.99
C ALA A 172 5.53 -12.93 4.07
N ILE A 173 4.24 -12.60 4.06
CA ILE A 173 3.23 -13.35 3.29
C ILE A 173 3.67 -13.59 1.84
N TYR A 174 4.33 -12.60 1.22
CA TYR A 174 4.88 -12.72 -0.15
C TYR A 174 6.21 -13.50 -0.22
N GLY A 175 6.90 -13.73 0.90
CA GLY A 175 8.13 -14.51 0.97
C GLY A 175 7.91 -16.02 0.90
N LEU A 176 6.69 -16.50 1.14
CA LEU A 176 6.33 -17.90 0.93
C LEU A 176 6.43 -18.30 -0.55
N ALA A 177 6.14 -17.39 -1.46
CA ALA A 177 6.21 -17.65 -2.90
C ALA A 177 7.65 -17.91 -3.41
N ALA A 178 8.66 -17.35 -2.74
CA ALA A 178 10.07 -17.55 -3.11
C ALA A 178 10.61 -18.95 -2.76
N LYS A 179 9.86 -19.78 -2.03
CA LYS A 179 10.22 -21.14 -1.64
C LYS A 179 9.40 -22.21 -2.36
N ILE A 180 8.55 -21.82 -3.28
CA ILE A 180 7.81 -22.75 -4.14
C ILE A 180 8.75 -23.11 -5.31
N PRO A 181 9.09 -24.39 -5.51
CA PRO A 181 9.96 -24.82 -6.60
C PRO A 181 9.32 -24.61 -7.97
#